data_9051f10e25b453cc0d76c16275e13059
#
_entry.id   9051f10e25b453cc0d76c16275e13059
#
_cell.length_a   1.000
_cell.length_b   1.000
_cell.length_c   1.000
_cell.angle_alpha   90.00
_cell.angle_beta   90.00
_cell.angle_gamma   90.00
#
_symmetry.space_group_name_H-M   'P 1'
#
loop_
_entity.id
_entity.type
_entity.pdbx_description
1 polymer ?
#
loop_
_entity_poly.entity_id
_entity_poly.type
_entity_poly.pdbx_seq_one_letter_code
_entity_poly.pdbx_strand_id
1 'polypeptide(L)'
;MKKNICVLFGGKSSEFYVSCNSARTIITNIPQEKYNVVPVGITQSGDWFCYVDSIELLPEAKWLNSEKKYPAAFVTNSKFPGLTVFRDSKIEQIHIDAVFPVLHGKNGEDGTVQGLLDMLDIPYVGCGLLSSAMSMDKSYTKMAVNTLGIKQAPYVLLTSKNSAEERIAKMEQAEKEFAYPVFVKPCKAGSSCGVSKAKNKEGLIQAVEEALNFDNK
;
A
#
# COMPACT_ATOMS: atom_id res chain seq x y z
N MET A 1 -19.16 23.24 -12.74
CA MET A 1 -19.34 22.47 -11.50
C MET A 1 -17.96 22.07 -10.99
N LYS A 2 -17.75 22.03 -9.66
CA LYS A 2 -16.52 21.47 -9.08
C LYS A 2 -16.46 19.97 -9.30
N LYS A 3 -15.26 19.44 -9.49
CA LYS A 3 -15.03 17.99 -9.59
C LYS A 3 -14.93 17.37 -8.22
N ASN A 4 -15.45 16.16 -8.05
CA ASN A 4 -15.39 15.40 -6.82
C ASN A 4 -14.13 14.53 -6.79
N ILE A 5 -13.23 14.84 -5.88
CA ILE A 5 -11.99 14.08 -5.68
C ILE A 5 -12.13 13.21 -4.42
N CYS A 6 -12.14 11.91 -4.61
CA CYS A 6 -12.13 10.98 -3.48
C CYS A 6 -10.69 10.84 -2.96
N VAL A 7 -10.48 11.14 -1.69
CA VAL A 7 -9.20 10.92 -1.02
C VAL A 7 -9.30 9.65 -0.18
N LEU A 8 -8.60 8.58 -0.61
CA LEU A 8 -8.54 7.31 0.11
C LEU A 8 -7.41 7.34 1.12
N PHE A 9 -7.70 6.99 2.38
CA PHE A 9 -6.70 6.98 3.44
C PHE A 9 -6.90 5.83 4.43
N GLY A 10 -5.90 5.60 5.30
CA GLY A 10 -5.88 4.48 6.24
C GLY A 10 -5.36 3.20 5.59
N GLY A 11 -6.17 2.17 5.57
CA GLY A 11 -5.87 0.90 4.89
C GLY A 11 -5.39 -0.22 5.81
N LYS A 12 -5.48 -1.45 5.30
CA LYS A 12 -5.02 -2.67 5.98
C LYS A 12 -3.51 -2.84 5.81
N SER A 13 -2.76 -1.92 6.42
CA SER A 13 -1.31 -1.79 6.28
C SER A 13 -0.66 -1.44 7.62
N SER A 14 0.61 -1.80 7.78
CA SER A 14 1.45 -1.33 8.89
C SER A 14 1.65 0.19 8.89
N GLU A 15 1.42 0.84 7.75
CA GLU A 15 1.58 2.29 7.55
C GLU A 15 0.25 3.07 7.67
N PHE A 16 -0.76 2.46 8.30
CA PHE A 16 -2.09 3.03 8.50
C PHE A 16 -2.09 4.45 9.09
N TYR A 17 -1.33 4.68 10.16
CA TYR A 17 -1.25 5.99 10.83
C TYR A 17 -0.53 7.04 9.95
N VAL A 18 0.46 6.62 9.18
CA VAL A 18 1.15 7.49 8.22
C VAL A 18 0.17 7.99 7.15
N SER A 19 -0.65 7.08 6.63
CA SER A 19 -1.70 7.41 5.68
C SER A 19 -2.72 8.42 6.23
N CYS A 20 -3.18 8.23 7.47
CA CYS A 20 -4.10 9.16 8.11
C CYS A 20 -3.51 10.58 8.23
N ASN A 21 -2.23 10.69 8.63
CA ASN A 21 -1.53 11.96 8.74
C ASN A 21 -1.34 12.63 7.36
N SER A 22 -0.93 11.84 6.36
CA SER A 22 -0.75 12.31 4.99
C SER A 22 -2.05 12.83 4.39
N ALA A 23 -3.18 12.13 4.65
CA ALA A 23 -4.49 12.52 4.16
C ALA A 23 -4.91 13.91 4.65
N ARG A 24 -4.69 14.23 5.93
CA ARG A 24 -4.94 15.58 6.44
C ARG A 24 -4.18 16.63 5.64
N THR A 25 -2.89 16.40 5.41
CA THR A 25 -2.05 17.33 4.64
C THR A 25 -2.56 17.47 3.20
N ILE A 26 -2.87 16.38 2.53
CA ILE A 26 -3.38 16.40 1.14
C ILE A 26 -4.71 17.14 1.08
N ILE A 27 -5.69 16.81 1.92
CA ILE A 27 -7.02 17.42 1.92
C ILE A 27 -6.94 18.93 2.19
N THR A 28 -6.07 19.35 3.11
CA THR A 28 -5.86 20.77 3.43
C THR A 28 -5.34 21.54 2.20
N ASN A 29 -4.53 20.92 1.36
CA ASN A 29 -3.88 21.58 0.23
C ASN A 29 -4.61 21.41 -1.11
N ILE A 30 -5.70 20.64 -1.17
CA ILE A 30 -6.55 20.58 -2.38
C ILE A 30 -7.31 21.91 -2.53
N PRO A 31 -7.23 22.58 -3.68
CA PRO A 31 -7.93 23.85 -3.91
C PRO A 31 -9.45 23.70 -3.83
N GLN A 32 -10.04 24.18 -2.74
CA GLN A 32 -11.48 24.05 -2.47
C GLN A 32 -12.36 24.85 -3.46
N GLU A 33 -11.79 25.84 -4.14
CA GLU A 33 -12.51 26.59 -5.19
C GLU A 33 -12.73 25.75 -6.47
N LYS A 34 -11.90 24.71 -6.71
CA LYS A 34 -11.95 23.86 -7.90
C LYS A 34 -12.56 22.48 -7.65
N TYR A 35 -12.37 21.95 -6.44
CA TYR A 35 -12.68 20.57 -6.11
C TYR A 35 -13.56 20.44 -4.88
N ASN A 36 -14.46 19.46 -4.89
CA ASN A 36 -15.09 18.94 -3.70
C ASN A 36 -14.29 17.72 -3.26
N VAL A 37 -13.88 17.68 -2.00
CA VAL A 37 -13.17 16.54 -1.44
C VAL A 37 -14.15 15.57 -0.80
N VAL A 38 -14.03 14.30 -1.14
CA VAL A 38 -14.79 13.18 -0.55
C VAL A 38 -13.81 12.28 0.17
N PRO A 39 -13.57 12.47 1.48
CA PRO A 39 -12.66 11.62 2.25
C PRO A 39 -13.27 10.23 2.45
N VAL A 40 -12.51 9.19 2.14
CA VAL A 40 -12.89 7.80 2.38
C VAL A 40 -11.80 7.11 3.19
N GLY A 41 -12.13 6.80 4.43
CA GLY A 41 -11.23 6.09 5.35
C GLY A 41 -11.43 4.59 5.28
N ILE A 42 -10.32 3.86 5.23
CA ILE A 42 -10.29 2.40 5.29
C ILE A 42 -9.69 2.01 6.63
N THR A 43 -10.38 1.20 7.42
CA THR A 43 -9.89 0.73 8.72
C THR A 43 -8.77 -0.31 8.56
N GLN A 44 -8.10 -0.64 9.65
CA GLN A 44 -7.11 -1.74 9.66
C GLN A 44 -7.75 -3.13 9.46
N SER A 45 -9.06 -3.28 9.76
CA SER A 45 -9.84 -4.49 9.41
C SER A 45 -10.19 -4.55 7.91
N GLY A 46 -10.18 -3.42 7.22
CA GLY A 46 -10.49 -3.32 5.80
C GLY A 46 -11.88 -2.75 5.50
N ASP A 47 -12.58 -2.20 6.49
CA ASP A 47 -13.88 -1.60 6.31
C ASP A 47 -13.76 -0.17 5.76
N TRP A 48 -14.60 0.19 4.82
CA TRP A 48 -14.58 1.46 4.11
C TRP A 48 -15.68 2.39 4.62
N PHE A 49 -15.33 3.65 4.88
CA PHE A 49 -16.26 4.67 5.36
C PHE A 49 -16.09 5.99 4.61
N CYS A 50 -17.19 6.54 4.10
CA CYS A 50 -17.25 7.96 3.72
C CYS A 50 -17.22 8.80 5.00
N TYR A 51 -16.21 9.62 5.15
CA TYR A 51 -15.96 10.42 6.35
C TYR A 51 -16.35 11.89 6.12
N VAL A 52 -17.19 12.43 6.99
CA VAL A 52 -17.75 13.80 6.83
C VAL A 52 -17.58 14.67 8.08
N ASP A 53 -16.63 14.33 8.93
CA ASP A 53 -16.28 15.12 10.12
C ASP A 53 -15.00 15.94 9.88
N SER A 54 -14.50 16.57 10.93
CA SER A 54 -13.30 17.40 10.89
C SER A 54 -12.06 16.61 10.46
N ILE A 55 -11.32 17.11 9.47
CA ILE A 55 -10.05 16.53 9.04
C ILE A 55 -8.97 16.58 10.13
N GLU A 56 -9.14 17.41 11.16
CA GLU A 56 -8.25 17.46 12.32
C GLU A 56 -8.30 16.19 13.18
N LEU A 57 -9.29 15.32 12.96
CA LEU A 57 -9.40 14.02 13.61
C LEU A 57 -8.69 12.90 12.81
N LEU A 58 -8.19 13.17 11.60
CA LEU A 58 -7.49 12.17 10.79
C LEU A 58 -6.16 11.74 11.43
N PRO A 59 -5.30 12.66 11.94
CA PRO A 59 -4.08 12.27 12.64
C PRO A 59 -4.38 11.35 13.84
N GLU A 60 -3.44 10.43 14.12
CA GLU A 60 -3.57 9.45 15.19
C GLU A 60 -4.83 8.56 15.10
N ALA A 61 -5.44 8.53 13.89
CA ALA A 61 -6.65 7.75 13.61
C ALA A 61 -7.87 8.07 14.51
N LYS A 62 -7.96 9.28 15.07
CA LYS A 62 -9.08 9.71 15.91
C LYS A 62 -10.42 9.68 15.18
N TRP A 63 -10.41 9.74 13.84
CA TRP A 63 -11.57 9.60 12.97
C TRP A 63 -12.34 8.29 13.18
N LEU A 64 -11.68 7.24 13.65
CA LEU A 64 -12.31 5.94 13.93
C LEU A 64 -13.42 6.04 14.98
N ASN A 65 -13.32 7.00 15.89
CA ASN A 65 -14.29 7.23 16.96
C ASN A 65 -15.40 8.24 16.56
N SER A 66 -15.33 8.81 15.36
CA SER A 66 -16.36 9.74 14.88
C SER A 66 -17.66 9.00 14.54
N GLU A 67 -18.79 9.57 14.94
CA GLU A 67 -20.13 9.12 14.51
C GLU A 67 -20.48 9.59 13.09
N LYS A 68 -19.75 10.60 12.56
CA LYS A 68 -19.94 11.16 11.23
C LYS A 68 -19.11 10.43 10.17
N LYS A 69 -19.19 9.10 10.17
CA LYS A 69 -18.65 8.23 9.13
C LYS A 69 -19.70 7.19 8.78
N TYR A 70 -19.85 6.93 7.50
CA TYR A 70 -20.90 6.06 6.98
C TYR A 70 -20.26 4.95 6.14
N PRO A 71 -20.68 3.69 6.29
CA PRO A 71 -20.19 2.60 5.44
C PRO A 71 -20.29 2.99 3.97
N ALA A 72 -19.26 2.70 3.21
CA ALA A 72 -19.19 3.06 1.80
C ALA A 72 -18.50 1.98 0.98
N ALA A 73 -18.82 1.91 -0.31
CA ALA A 73 -18.17 1.00 -1.24
C ALA A 73 -18.17 1.57 -2.65
N PHE A 74 -17.12 1.26 -3.41
CA PHE A 74 -17.20 1.33 -4.87
C PHE A 74 -17.90 0.07 -5.39
N VAL A 75 -18.91 0.24 -6.21
CA VAL A 75 -19.70 -0.86 -6.76
C VAL A 75 -19.42 -1.01 -8.25
N THR A 76 -19.02 -2.20 -8.67
CA THR A 76 -18.76 -2.54 -10.07
C THR A 76 -20.05 -2.75 -10.87
N ASN A 77 -20.95 -1.77 -10.83
CA ASN A 77 -22.22 -1.82 -11.53
C ASN A 77 -22.54 -0.45 -12.14
N SER A 78 -22.73 -0.41 -13.45
CA SER A 78 -23.01 0.83 -14.20
C SER A 78 -24.26 1.59 -13.76
N LYS A 79 -25.18 0.92 -13.04
CA LYS A 79 -26.37 1.58 -12.45
C LYS A 79 -26.02 2.38 -11.19
N PHE A 80 -24.88 2.12 -10.57
CA PHE A 80 -24.41 2.76 -9.35
C PHE A 80 -22.98 3.28 -9.52
N PRO A 81 -22.73 4.24 -10.46
CA PRO A 81 -21.39 4.73 -10.73
C PRO A 81 -20.85 5.55 -9.55
N GLY A 82 -19.57 5.39 -9.25
CA GLY A 82 -18.89 6.13 -8.20
C GLY A 82 -19.01 5.48 -6.82
N LEU A 83 -19.05 6.30 -5.78
CA LEU A 83 -19.08 5.85 -4.38
C LEU A 83 -20.52 5.69 -3.89
N THR A 84 -20.85 4.50 -3.42
CA THR A 84 -22.10 4.21 -2.73
C THR A 84 -21.88 4.42 -1.23
N VAL A 85 -22.70 5.25 -0.59
CA VAL A 85 -22.66 5.53 0.85
C VAL A 85 -23.96 5.07 1.50
N PHE A 86 -23.85 4.28 2.55
CA PHE A 86 -24.99 3.73 3.29
C PHE A 86 -25.26 4.61 4.53
N ARG A 87 -26.21 5.54 4.40
CA ARG A 87 -26.63 6.44 5.50
C ARG A 87 -27.96 6.00 6.07
N ASP A 88 -27.96 5.51 7.31
CA ASP A 88 -29.15 5.06 8.03
C ASP A 88 -30.09 4.22 7.14
N SER A 89 -31.22 4.81 6.72
CA SER A 89 -32.22 4.15 5.84
C SER A 89 -32.11 4.55 4.36
N LYS A 90 -31.04 5.28 3.96
CA LYS A 90 -30.86 5.80 2.59
C LYS A 90 -29.54 5.36 1.99
N ILE A 91 -29.58 5.03 0.70
CA ILE A 91 -28.37 4.83 -0.12
C ILE A 91 -28.13 6.12 -0.91
N GLU A 92 -26.97 6.70 -0.72
CA GLU A 92 -26.51 7.87 -1.46
C GLU A 92 -25.47 7.45 -2.50
N GLN A 93 -25.59 7.99 -3.71
CA GLN A 93 -24.60 7.81 -4.78
C GLN A 93 -23.82 9.11 -4.97
N ILE A 94 -22.51 9.05 -4.83
CA ILE A 94 -21.62 10.19 -5.04
C ILE A 94 -20.80 9.90 -6.30
N HIS A 95 -20.99 10.73 -7.34
CA HIS A 95 -20.13 10.67 -8.51
C HIS A 95 -18.71 11.08 -8.13
N ILE A 96 -17.71 10.28 -8.54
CA ILE A 96 -16.29 10.54 -8.30
C ILE A 96 -15.60 10.78 -9.65
N ASP A 97 -15.03 11.96 -9.83
CA ASP A 97 -14.28 12.32 -11.04
C ASP A 97 -12.86 11.77 -11.04
N ALA A 98 -12.23 11.67 -9.86
CA ALA A 98 -10.94 11.03 -9.70
C ALA A 98 -10.72 10.61 -8.24
N VAL A 99 -9.84 9.63 -8.06
CA VAL A 99 -9.39 9.17 -6.74
C VAL A 99 -7.96 9.61 -6.49
N PHE A 100 -7.68 10.09 -5.29
CA PHE A 100 -6.34 10.34 -4.79
C PHE A 100 -6.04 9.30 -3.69
N PRO A 101 -5.37 8.19 -4.02
CA PRO A 101 -4.96 7.21 -3.03
C PRO A 101 -3.82 7.80 -2.17
N VAL A 102 -4.08 7.97 -0.88
CA VAL A 102 -3.07 8.36 0.14
C VAL A 102 -2.78 7.14 1.01
N LEU A 103 -2.87 5.96 0.42
CA LEU A 103 -2.57 4.69 1.05
C LEU A 103 -1.08 4.40 0.94
N HIS A 104 -0.49 3.82 1.98
CA HIS A 104 0.91 3.42 2.00
C HIS A 104 1.06 1.90 2.17
N GLY A 105 2.07 1.34 1.51
CA GLY A 105 2.40 -0.08 1.58
C GLY A 105 1.36 -0.99 0.95
N LYS A 106 1.03 -2.06 1.65
CA LYS A 106 0.11 -3.12 1.17
C LYS A 106 -1.25 -2.56 0.78
N ASN A 107 -1.78 -3.03 -0.34
CA ASN A 107 -3.03 -2.64 -0.98
C ASN A 107 -3.05 -1.20 -1.54
N GLY A 108 -2.12 -0.34 -1.16
CA GLY A 108 -2.03 1.05 -1.64
C GLY A 108 -1.00 1.26 -2.73
N GLU A 109 0.18 0.61 -2.60
CA GLU A 109 1.32 0.80 -3.50
C GLU A 109 1.66 -0.45 -4.32
N ASP A 110 0.93 -1.55 -4.15
CA ASP A 110 1.19 -2.86 -4.77
C ASP A 110 0.32 -3.16 -6.00
N GLY A 111 -0.42 -2.18 -6.51
CA GLY A 111 -1.31 -2.34 -7.66
C GLY A 111 -2.75 -2.75 -7.30
N THR A 112 -3.03 -3.12 -6.05
CA THR A 112 -4.35 -3.64 -5.65
C THR A 112 -5.44 -2.58 -5.77
N VAL A 113 -5.26 -1.40 -5.19
CA VAL A 113 -6.24 -0.30 -5.30
C VAL A 113 -6.31 0.23 -6.72
N GLN A 114 -5.18 0.28 -7.44
CA GLN A 114 -5.12 0.69 -8.83
C GLN A 114 -5.96 -0.23 -9.71
N GLY A 115 -5.85 -1.56 -9.53
CA GLY A 115 -6.65 -2.54 -10.25
C GLY A 115 -8.15 -2.44 -9.97
N LEU A 116 -8.55 -2.12 -8.75
CA LEU A 116 -9.95 -1.84 -8.42
C LEU A 116 -10.45 -0.60 -9.19
N LEU A 117 -9.66 0.48 -9.21
CA LEU A 117 -10.04 1.72 -9.87
C LEU A 117 -10.04 1.58 -11.40
N ASP A 118 -9.11 0.80 -11.96
CA ASP A 118 -9.10 0.45 -13.38
C ASP A 118 -10.38 -0.33 -13.78
N MET A 119 -10.83 -1.29 -12.96
CA MET A 119 -12.08 -2.03 -13.19
C MET A 119 -13.34 -1.15 -13.13
N LEU A 120 -13.25 -0.01 -12.46
CA LEU A 120 -14.34 0.96 -12.28
C LEU A 120 -14.29 2.10 -13.29
N ASP A 121 -13.29 2.14 -14.17
CA ASP A 121 -13.01 3.25 -15.08
C ASP A 121 -12.90 4.61 -14.36
N ILE A 122 -12.39 4.62 -13.12
CA ILE A 122 -12.21 5.84 -12.33
C ILE A 122 -10.75 6.26 -12.41
N PRO A 123 -10.45 7.46 -12.94
CA PRO A 123 -9.09 8.00 -12.94
C PRO A 123 -8.54 8.16 -11.52
N TYR A 124 -7.22 7.96 -11.36
CA TYR A 124 -6.57 8.13 -10.06
C TYR A 124 -5.19 8.79 -10.19
N VAL A 125 -4.76 9.38 -9.09
CA VAL A 125 -3.43 9.99 -8.97
C VAL A 125 -2.42 8.93 -8.57
N GLY A 126 -1.31 8.84 -9.31
CA GLY A 126 -0.21 7.93 -9.01
C GLY A 126 0.16 7.04 -10.18
N CYS A 127 1.00 6.04 -9.91
CA CYS A 127 1.43 5.05 -10.89
C CYS A 127 0.30 4.06 -11.19
N GLY A 128 0.25 3.54 -12.42
CA GLY A 128 -0.68 2.49 -12.80
C GLY A 128 -0.39 1.15 -12.13
N LEU A 129 -1.33 0.21 -12.27
CA LEU A 129 -1.31 -1.12 -11.65
C LEU A 129 0.03 -1.83 -11.85
N LEU A 130 0.49 -1.98 -13.09
CA LEU A 130 1.71 -2.74 -13.40
C LEU A 130 2.94 -2.11 -12.76
N SER A 131 3.08 -0.78 -12.87
CA SER A 131 4.21 -0.06 -12.29
C SER A 131 4.23 -0.18 -10.77
N SER A 132 3.07 -0.04 -10.12
CA SER A 132 2.92 -0.19 -8.67
C SER A 132 3.30 -1.61 -8.23
N ALA A 133 2.75 -2.64 -8.87
CA ALA A 133 3.00 -4.03 -8.51
C ALA A 133 4.49 -4.42 -8.68
N MET A 134 5.11 -3.99 -9.79
CA MET A 134 6.54 -4.25 -10.03
C MET A 134 7.45 -3.51 -9.06
N SER A 135 7.14 -2.23 -8.77
CA SER A 135 7.97 -1.40 -7.89
C SER A 135 7.88 -1.83 -6.43
N MET A 136 6.73 -2.33 -6.00
CA MET A 136 6.55 -2.85 -4.64
C MET A 136 7.38 -4.10 -4.37
N ASP A 137 7.54 -4.98 -5.36
CA ASP A 137 8.30 -6.22 -5.23
C ASP A 137 9.77 -6.00 -5.63
N LYS A 138 10.66 -5.97 -4.63
CA LYS A 138 12.11 -5.73 -4.82
C LYS A 138 12.75 -6.69 -5.83
N SER A 139 12.26 -7.94 -5.93
CA SER A 139 12.82 -8.91 -6.88
C SER A 139 12.50 -8.53 -8.33
N TYR A 140 11.26 -8.13 -8.61
CA TYR A 140 10.86 -7.67 -9.94
C TYR A 140 11.45 -6.31 -10.29
N THR A 141 11.51 -5.38 -9.33
CA THR A 141 12.22 -4.11 -9.52
C THR A 141 13.67 -4.34 -9.95
N LYS A 142 14.39 -5.24 -9.24
CA LYS A 142 15.78 -5.57 -9.58
C LYS A 142 15.92 -6.23 -10.97
N MET A 143 14.99 -7.10 -11.35
CA MET A 143 14.96 -7.67 -12.69
C MET A 143 14.78 -6.58 -13.76
N ALA A 144 13.82 -5.68 -13.59
CA ALA A 144 13.58 -4.59 -14.53
C ALA A 144 14.80 -3.66 -14.64
N VAL A 145 15.39 -3.28 -13.50
CA VAL A 145 16.57 -2.40 -13.46
C VAL A 145 17.79 -3.07 -14.14
N ASN A 146 17.94 -4.39 -14.02
CA ASN A 146 19.01 -5.13 -14.70
C ASN A 146 18.90 -5.03 -16.22
N THR A 147 17.69 -5.06 -16.79
CA THR A 147 17.49 -4.95 -18.26
C THR A 147 17.94 -3.59 -18.80
N LEU A 148 18.00 -2.57 -17.94
CA LEU A 148 18.45 -1.22 -18.28
C LEU A 148 19.95 -1.03 -18.11
N GLY A 149 20.70 -2.05 -17.69
CA GLY A 149 22.14 -2.00 -17.46
C GLY A 149 22.55 -1.10 -16.27
N ILE A 150 21.59 -0.74 -15.41
CA ILE A 150 21.85 0.09 -14.22
C ILE A 150 22.51 -0.77 -13.14
N LYS A 151 23.64 -0.33 -12.63
CA LYS A 151 24.35 -1.01 -11.54
C LYS A 151 23.53 -1.03 -10.26
N GLN A 152 23.44 -2.18 -9.65
CA GLN A 152 22.76 -2.36 -8.35
C GLN A 152 23.52 -3.34 -7.46
N ALA A 153 23.25 -3.31 -6.17
CA ALA A 153 23.84 -4.26 -5.24
C ALA A 153 23.46 -5.69 -5.65
N PRO A 154 24.41 -6.64 -5.64
CA PRO A 154 24.12 -8.04 -5.89
C PRO A 154 23.16 -8.59 -4.81
N TYR A 155 22.45 -9.67 -5.13
CA TYR A 155 21.47 -10.26 -4.23
C TYR A 155 21.24 -11.74 -4.51
N VAL A 156 20.81 -12.46 -3.49
CA VAL A 156 20.29 -13.83 -3.59
C VAL A 156 18.82 -13.82 -3.18
N LEU A 157 17.96 -14.40 -4.03
CA LEU A 157 16.53 -14.48 -3.77
C LEU A 157 16.17 -15.80 -3.06
N LEU A 158 15.54 -15.68 -1.88
CA LEU A 158 14.91 -16.78 -1.19
C LEU A 158 13.38 -16.66 -1.24
N THR A 159 12.69 -17.78 -1.16
CA THR A 159 11.23 -17.83 -1.10
C THR A 159 10.77 -18.87 -0.08
N SER A 160 9.56 -18.70 0.45
CA SER A 160 8.93 -19.67 1.35
C SER A 160 8.69 -21.04 0.69
N LYS A 161 8.70 -21.09 -0.68
CA LYS A 161 8.56 -22.33 -1.46
C LYS A 161 9.84 -23.13 -1.57
N ASN A 162 11.01 -22.56 -1.23
CA ASN A 162 12.26 -23.29 -1.20
C ASN A 162 12.23 -24.35 -0.09
N SER A 163 12.73 -25.55 -0.36
CA SER A 163 12.96 -26.56 0.66
C SER A 163 13.99 -26.07 1.68
N ALA A 164 14.13 -26.78 2.81
CA ALA A 164 15.14 -26.44 3.80
C ALA A 164 16.55 -26.50 3.22
N GLU A 165 16.83 -27.53 2.42
CA GLU A 165 18.12 -27.72 1.76
C GLU A 165 18.40 -26.61 0.74
N GLU A 166 17.39 -26.22 -0.07
CA GLU A 166 17.52 -25.10 -1.01
C GLU A 166 17.77 -23.78 -0.31
N ARG A 167 17.12 -23.53 0.83
CA ARG A 167 17.37 -22.31 1.61
C ARG A 167 18.78 -22.26 2.15
N ILE A 168 19.29 -23.40 2.67
CA ILE A 168 20.67 -23.51 3.12
C ILE A 168 21.63 -23.23 1.98
N ALA A 169 21.45 -23.87 0.83
CA ALA A 169 22.31 -23.67 -0.34
C ALA A 169 22.33 -22.20 -0.82
N LYS A 170 21.19 -21.51 -0.79
CA LYS A 170 21.11 -20.08 -1.14
C LYS A 170 21.77 -19.18 -0.09
N MET A 171 21.68 -19.49 1.20
CA MET A 171 22.43 -18.77 2.24
C MET A 171 23.93 -18.97 2.07
N GLU A 172 24.39 -20.17 1.78
CA GLU A 172 25.81 -20.46 1.48
C GLU A 172 26.29 -19.75 0.21
N GLN A 173 25.43 -19.64 -0.81
CA GLN A 173 25.71 -18.82 -1.98
C GLN A 173 25.91 -17.35 -1.58
N ALA A 174 25.02 -16.79 -0.75
CA ALA A 174 25.15 -15.42 -0.30
C ALA A 174 26.45 -15.19 0.52
N GLU A 175 26.86 -16.15 1.36
CA GLU A 175 28.12 -16.09 2.11
C GLU A 175 29.36 -16.13 1.21
N LYS A 176 29.29 -16.84 0.08
CA LYS A 176 30.40 -16.89 -0.90
C LYS A 176 30.49 -15.63 -1.75
N GLU A 177 29.34 -15.01 -2.08
CA GLU A 177 29.29 -13.86 -2.96
C GLU A 177 29.45 -12.52 -2.21
N PHE A 178 29.06 -12.47 -0.93
CA PHE A 178 29.01 -11.23 -0.16
C PHE A 178 29.82 -11.36 1.12
N ALA A 179 30.58 -10.31 1.43
CA ALA A 179 31.17 -10.15 2.75
C ALA A 179 30.09 -9.71 3.76
N TYR A 180 30.21 -10.20 5.00
CA TYR A 180 29.42 -9.67 6.10
C TYR A 180 29.79 -8.21 6.43
N PRO A 181 28.85 -7.36 6.84
CA PRO A 181 27.44 -7.66 7.10
C PRO A 181 26.58 -7.68 5.83
N VAL A 182 25.58 -8.55 5.80
CA VAL A 182 24.56 -8.58 4.75
C VAL A 182 23.21 -8.12 5.29
N PHE A 183 22.33 -7.66 4.41
CA PHE A 183 20.98 -7.24 4.75
C PHE A 183 19.96 -8.22 4.15
N VAL A 184 19.09 -8.76 5.00
CA VAL A 184 17.92 -9.54 4.57
C VAL A 184 16.71 -8.63 4.57
N LYS A 185 15.92 -8.69 3.50
CA LYS A 185 14.77 -7.79 3.30
C LYS A 185 13.61 -8.56 2.69
N PRO A 186 12.39 -8.46 3.24
CA PRO A 186 11.19 -8.93 2.55
C PRO A 186 11.02 -8.20 1.22
N CYS A 187 10.57 -8.90 0.17
CA CYS A 187 10.43 -8.28 -1.15
C CYS A 187 9.32 -7.24 -1.20
N LYS A 188 8.19 -7.49 -0.52
CA LYS A 188 6.99 -6.63 -0.59
C LYS A 188 6.68 -5.87 0.69
N ALA A 189 7.67 -5.59 1.53
CA ALA A 189 7.49 -4.75 2.70
C ALA A 189 8.14 -3.37 2.50
N GLY A 190 7.45 -2.32 2.91
CA GLY A 190 7.93 -0.94 2.97
C GLY A 190 8.50 -0.57 4.34
N SER A 191 8.91 0.69 4.49
CA SER A 191 9.31 1.32 5.77
C SER A 191 10.27 0.49 6.63
N SER A 192 11.15 -0.28 5.99
CA SER A 192 12.11 -1.19 6.65
C SER A 192 11.49 -2.29 7.53
N CYS A 193 10.19 -2.57 7.41
CA CYS A 193 9.55 -3.68 8.12
C CYS A 193 10.19 -5.01 7.73
N GLY A 194 10.60 -5.81 8.70
CA GLY A 194 11.26 -7.11 8.50
C GLY A 194 12.65 -7.04 7.87
N VAL A 195 13.29 -5.85 7.84
CA VAL A 195 14.67 -5.69 7.36
C VAL A 195 15.63 -5.93 8.50
N SER A 196 16.50 -6.94 8.35
CA SER A 196 17.49 -7.31 9.36
C SER A 196 18.92 -7.28 8.79
N LYS A 197 19.88 -6.88 9.64
CA LYS A 197 21.31 -6.86 9.33
C LYS A 197 21.98 -8.07 9.98
N ALA A 198 22.44 -9.01 9.18
CA ALA A 198 23.19 -10.17 9.61
C ALA A 198 24.70 -9.89 9.60
N LYS A 199 25.41 -10.24 10.68
CA LYS A 199 26.86 -10.07 10.84
C LYS A 199 27.65 -11.39 10.72
N ASN A 200 26.95 -12.51 10.75
CA ASN A 200 27.48 -13.87 10.69
C ASN A 200 26.38 -14.83 10.21
N LYS A 201 26.70 -16.12 10.09
CA LYS A 201 25.82 -17.18 9.60
C LYS A 201 24.57 -17.36 10.47
N GLU A 202 24.73 -17.36 11.79
CA GLU A 202 23.61 -17.52 12.74
C GLU A 202 22.64 -16.36 12.60
N GLY A 203 23.15 -15.12 12.52
CA GLY A 203 22.34 -13.93 12.27
C GLY A 203 21.65 -13.95 10.91
N LEU A 204 22.27 -14.54 9.88
CA LEU A 204 21.66 -14.68 8.55
C LEU A 204 20.46 -15.63 8.59
N ILE A 205 20.57 -16.77 9.27
CA ILE A 205 19.47 -17.72 9.43
C ILE A 205 18.28 -17.05 10.14
N GLN A 206 18.52 -16.38 11.26
CA GLN A 206 17.47 -15.68 12.01
C GLN A 206 16.80 -14.58 11.17
N ALA A 207 17.60 -13.79 10.44
CA ALA A 207 17.10 -12.72 9.59
C ALA A 207 16.22 -13.24 8.42
N VAL A 208 16.56 -14.39 7.85
CA VAL A 208 15.75 -15.04 6.80
C VAL A 208 14.42 -15.53 7.37
N GLU A 209 14.43 -16.19 8.54
CA GLU A 209 13.19 -16.63 9.19
C GLU A 209 12.29 -15.44 9.55
N GLU A 210 12.86 -14.37 10.09
CA GLU A 210 12.13 -13.13 10.39
C GLU A 210 11.51 -12.52 9.14
N ALA A 211 12.28 -12.35 8.06
CA ALA A 211 11.79 -11.76 6.82
C ALA A 211 10.66 -12.57 6.18
N LEU A 212 10.70 -13.90 6.27
CA LEU A 212 9.65 -14.78 5.73
C LEU A 212 8.32 -14.71 6.53
N ASN A 213 8.31 -14.14 7.74
CA ASN A 213 7.08 -13.83 8.46
C ASN A 213 6.35 -12.60 7.88
N PHE A 214 7.08 -11.71 7.20
CA PHE A 214 6.52 -10.49 6.59
C PHE A 214 6.09 -10.69 5.14
N ASP A 215 6.85 -11.51 4.39
CA ASP A 215 6.55 -11.80 2.99
C ASP A 215 7.07 -13.21 2.62
N ASN A 216 6.48 -13.78 1.58
CA ASN A 216 6.87 -15.11 1.09
C ASN A 216 8.16 -15.11 0.23
N LYS A 217 8.79 -13.95 0.07
CA LYS A 217 10.06 -13.76 -0.65
C LYS A 217 10.99 -12.84 0.11
#